data_9db4efd24c939c3078672b44f0a3e2ac
#
_entry.id   9db4efd24c939c3078672b44f0a3e2ac
#
_cell.length_a   1.000
_cell.length_b   1.000
_cell.length_c   1.000
_cell.angle_alpha   90.00
_cell.angle_beta   90.00
_cell.angle_gamma   90.00
#
_symmetry.space_group_name_H-M   'P 1'
#
loop_
_entity.id
_entity.type
_entity.pdbx_description
1 polymer ?
#
loop_
_entity_poly.entity_id
_entity_poly.type
_entity_poly.pdbx_seq_one_letter_code
_entity_poly.pdbx_strand_id
1 'polypeptide(L)'
;MRIASGRRDDDFEINVISLIDVMLTLLMFFVLTTTFVQHSQMKVTLPEAASADQAEQREALTIIIDREGRYFIDNNEVLNPGLDTLSEAIQRVAGDDRDRPVSLRADAMTPHQAVVTAMDALGRLGFTRLSIATTPKAQARP
;
A
#
# COMPACT_ATOMS: atom_id res chain seq x y z
N MET A 1 -59.32 -17.65 46.31
CA MET A 1 -58.71 -16.82 45.27
C MET A 1 -57.31 -17.26 45.03
N ARG A 2 -57.07 -17.93 43.95
CA ARG A 2 -55.71 -18.31 43.52
C ARG A 2 -55.20 -17.28 42.55
N ILE A 3 -54.28 -16.49 42.94
CA ILE A 3 -53.55 -15.62 42.05
C ILE A 3 -52.42 -16.47 41.39
N ALA A 4 -52.66 -16.90 40.19
CA ALA A 4 -51.62 -17.52 39.39
C ALA A 4 -50.64 -16.43 38.99
N SER A 5 -49.54 -16.34 39.72
CA SER A 5 -48.40 -15.56 39.28
C SER A 5 -47.77 -16.30 38.11
N GLY A 6 -48.20 -15.98 36.93
CA GLY A 6 -47.54 -16.41 35.70
C GLY A 6 -46.14 -15.80 35.67
N ARG A 7 -45.18 -16.60 36.02
CA ARG A 7 -43.76 -16.25 35.81
C ARG A 7 -43.54 -16.17 34.31
N ARG A 8 -43.31 -14.97 33.83
CA ARG A 8 -42.88 -14.74 32.45
C ARG A 8 -41.38 -15.03 32.38
N ASP A 9 -41.05 -16.29 32.19
CA ASP A 9 -39.66 -16.69 31.92
C ASP A 9 -39.30 -16.45 30.43
N ASP A 10 -40.29 -16.06 29.62
CA ASP A 10 -40.07 -15.89 28.18
C ASP A 10 -39.33 -14.60 27.77
N ASP A 11 -39.34 -13.59 28.63
CA ASP A 11 -38.69 -12.30 28.31
C ASP A 11 -37.14 -12.39 28.33
N PHE A 12 -36.60 -13.41 29.02
CA PHE A 12 -35.14 -13.58 29.12
C PHE A 12 -34.52 -14.24 27.89
N GLU A 13 -35.25 -15.18 27.26
CA GLU A 13 -34.75 -15.87 26.06
C GLU A 13 -34.70 -14.94 24.85
N ILE A 14 -35.71 -14.05 24.71
CA ILE A 14 -35.73 -13.07 23.62
C ILE A 14 -34.56 -12.10 23.68
N ASN A 15 -34.19 -11.66 24.87
CA ASN A 15 -33.06 -10.76 25.07
C ASN A 15 -31.70 -11.41 24.72
N VAL A 16 -31.54 -12.70 24.99
CA VAL A 16 -30.31 -13.43 24.62
C VAL A 16 -30.16 -13.55 23.12
N ILE A 17 -31.25 -13.87 22.42
CA ILE A 17 -31.24 -13.98 20.95
C ILE A 17 -30.94 -12.63 20.32
N SER A 18 -31.52 -11.54 20.81
CA SER A 18 -31.21 -10.18 20.35
C SER A 18 -29.77 -9.79 20.63
N LEU A 19 -29.23 -10.18 21.76
CA LEU A 19 -27.84 -9.93 22.13
C LEU A 19 -26.89 -10.66 21.18
N ILE A 20 -27.17 -11.92 20.88
CA ILE A 20 -26.38 -12.72 19.94
C ILE A 20 -26.41 -12.11 18.53
N ASP A 21 -27.57 -11.63 18.08
CA ASP A 21 -27.72 -10.98 16.79
C ASP A 21 -26.86 -9.71 16.67
N VAL A 22 -26.90 -8.86 17.69
CA VAL A 22 -26.05 -7.65 17.74
C VAL A 22 -24.57 -8.02 17.75
N MET A 23 -24.18 -9.02 18.53
CA MET A 23 -22.79 -9.49 18.58
C MET A 23 -22.33 -10.08 17.24
N LEU A 24 -23.18 -10.85 16.57
CA LEU A 24 -22.87 -11.39 15.25
C LEU A 24 -22.75 -10.29 14.19
N THR A 25 -23.64 -9.32 14.22
CA THR A 25 -23.61 -8.18 13.28
C THR A 25 -22.34 -7.36 13.49
N LEU A 26 -21.94 -7.08 14.73
CA LEU A 26 -20.68 -6.40 15.04
C LEU A 26 -19.48 -7.21 14.58
N LEU A 27 -19.48 -8.52 14.83
CA LEU A 27 -18.40 -9.40 14.40
C LEU A 27 -18.25 -9.41 12.88
N MET A 28 -19.36 -9.51 12.15
CA MET A 28 -19.38 -9.43 10.69
C MET A 28 -18.87 -8.07 10.20
N PHE A 29 -19.27 -7.00 10.84
CA PHE A 29 -18.79 -5.66 10.54
C PHE A 29 -17.27 -5.55 10.70
N PHE A 30 -16.73 -6.01 11.82
CA PHE A 30 -15.29 -6.01 12.04
C PHE A 30 -14.54 -6.88 11.02
N VAL A 31 -15.05 -8.07 10.72
CA VAL A 31 -14.44 -8.97 9.73
C VAL A 31 -14.42 -8.33 8.34
N LEU A 32 -15.51 -7.68 7.92
CA LEU A 32 -15.59 -7.01 6.62
C LEU A 32 -14.73 -5.73 6.57
N THR A 33 -14.58 -5.04 7.70
CA THR A 33 -13.78 -3.81 7.77
C THR A 33 -12.29 -4.11 7.88
N THR A 34 -11.92 -5.31 8.32
CA THR A 34 -10.52 -5.73 8.37
C THR A 34 -10.02 -5.97 6.96
N THR A 35 -9.56 -4.92 6.32
CA THR A 35 -8.80 -5.03 5.10
C THR A 35 -7.43 -5.58 5.47
N PHE A 36 -7.21 -6.84 5.20
CA PHE A 36 -5.87 -7.41 5.28
C PHE A 36 -5.03 -6.78 4.19
N VAL A 37 -4.33 -5.73 4.53
CA VAL A 37 -3.19 -5.31 3.74
C VAL A 37 -2.13 -6.39 3.93
N GLN A 38 -2.21 -7.44 3.12
CA GLN A 38 -1.11 -8.37 3.02
C GLN A 38 0.07 -7.62 2.41
N HIS A 39 0.90 -7.09 3.28
CA HIS A 39 2.29 -6.88 2.90
C HIS A 39 2.87 -8.26 2.69
N SER A 40 2.76 -8.75 1.46
CA SER A 40 3.53 -9.91 1.02
C SER A 40 5.00 -9.51 1.03
N GLN A 41 5.58 -9.46 2.21
CA GLN A 41 7.01 -9.59 2.32
C GLN A 41 7.31 -11.05 1.99
N MET A 42 7.44 -11.33 0.70
CA MET A 42 8.13 -12.53 0.29
C MET A 42 9.52 -12.45 0.89
N LYS A 43 9.71 -13.06 2.04
CA LYS A 43 11.03 -13.45 2.50
C LYS A 43 11.49 -14.56 1.56
N VAL A 44 11.97 -14.17 0.40
CA VAL A 44 12.77 -15.06 -0.42
C VAL A 44 14.09 -15.18 0.31
N THR A 45 14.31 -16.30 0.96
CA THR A 45 15.62 -16.69 1.45
C THR A 45 16.49 -16.94 0.22
N LEU A 46 17.15 -15.88 -0.27
CA LEU A 46 18.12 -15.99 -1.33
C LEU A 46 19.43 -16.58 -0.75
N PRO A 47 20.13 -17.44 -1.50
CA PRO A 47 21.43 -17.92 -1.10
C PRO A 47 22.40 -16.76 -0.83
N GLU A 48 23.35 -16.95 0.05
CA GLU A 48 24.30 -15.93 0.57
C GLU A 48 25.07 -15.13 -0.50
N ALA A 49 25.05 -15.55 -1.75
CA ALA A 49 25.66 -14.81 -2.86
C ALA A 49 24.92 -13.51 -3.26
N ALA A 50 23.67 -13.33 -2.78
CA ALA A 50 22.82 -12.20 -3.13
C ALA A 50 22.77 -11.10 -2.05
N SER A 51 23.55 -11.20 -1.00
CA SER A 51 23.54 -10.26 0.12
C SER A 51 23.98 -8.84 -0.27
N ALA A 52 24.82 -8.71 -1.29
CA ALA A 52 25.23 -7.40 -1.80
C ALA A 52 24.09 -6.69 -2.54
N ASP A 53 23.33 -7.43 -3.37
CA ASP A 53 22.20 -6.87 -4.12
C ASP A 53 21.03 -6.48 -3.19
N GLN A 54 20.86 -7.19 -2.08
CA GLN A 54 19.81 -6.86 -1.09
C GLN A 54 20.16 -5.61 -0.28
N ALA A 55 21.41 -5.38 0.02
CA ALA A 55 21.84 -4.16 0.69
C ALA A 55 21.63 -2.94 -0.22
N GLU A 56 21.95 -3.07 -1.51
CA GLU A 56 21.69 -2.02 -2.50
C GLU A 56 20.19 -1.74 -2.69
N GLN A 57 19.35 -2.76 -2.66
CA GLN A 57 17.91 -2.59 -2.75
C GLN A 57 17.29 -1.92 -1.52
N ARG A 58 17.88 -2.07 -0.35
CA ARG A 58 17.42 -1.41 0.88
C ARG A 58 17.72 0.08 0.91
N GLU A 59 18.78 0.47 0.25
CA GLU A 59 19.20 1.87 0.13
C GLU A 59 18.61 2.56 -1.12
N ALA A 60 17.97 1.80 -2.01
CA ALA A 60 17.38 2.34 -3.21
C ALA A 60 16.21 3.27 -2.87
N LEU A 61 16.21 4.45 -3.50
CA LEU A 61 15.09 5.36 -3.46
C LEU A 61 13.94 4.77 -4.30
N THR A 62 12.81 4.49 -3.67
CA THR A 62 11.65 3.92 -4.38
C THR A 62 10.64 5.02 -4.72
N ILE A 63 10.37 5.17 -6.00
CA ILE A 63 9.34 6.05 -6.52
C ILE A 63 8.24 5.18 -7.12
N ILE A 64 7.02 5.33 -6.62
CA ILE A 64 5.85 4.60 -7.11
C ILE A 64 4.93 5.58 -7.80
N ILE A 65 4.44 5.20 -8.98
CA ILE A 65 3.45 5.97 -9.73
C ILE A 65 2.19 5.10 -9.85
N ASP A 66 1.08 5.61 -9.36
CA ASP A 66 -0.19 4.91 -9.45
C ASP A 66 -0.87 5.12 -10.83
N ARG A 67 -2.00 4.46 -11.03
CA ARG A 67 -2.76 4.54 -12.28
C ARG A 67 -3.35 5.92 -12.56
N GLU A 68 -3.49 6.75 -11.55
CA GLU A 68 -3.96 8.14 -11.65
C GLU A 68 -2.81 9.13 -11.94
N GLY A 69 -1.56 8.64 -11.96
CA GLY A 69 -0.38 9.47 -12.17
C GLY A 69 0.13 10.20 -10.94
N ARG A 70 -0.26 9.75 -9.75
CA ARG A 70 0.24 10.29 -8.48
C ARG A 70 1.59 9.65 -8.12
N TYR A 71 2.47 10.45 -7.55
CA TYR A 71 3.80 10.02 -7.16
C TYR A 71 3.88 9.75 -5.65
N PHE A 72 4.53 8.65 -5.30
CA PHE A 72 4.83 8.28 -3.93
C PHE A 72 6.34 8.03 -3.81
N ILE A 73 6.98 8.74 -2.90
CA ILE A 73 8.42 8.59 -2.61
C ILE A 73 8.56 8.00 -1.22
N ASP A 74 9.14 6.81 -1.10
CA ASP A 74 9.29 6.08 0.16
C ASP A 74 7.99 6.07 1.01
N ASN A 75 6.85 5.78 0.38
CA ASN A 75 5.49 5.75 0.95
C ASN A 75 4.87 7.12 1.28
N ASN A 76 5.51 8.22 0.93
CA ASN A 76 4.94 9.55 1.09
C ASN A 76 4.40 10.08 -0.24
N GLU A 77 3.14 10.47 -0.26
CA GLU A 77 2.51 11.04 -1.45
C GLU A 77 3.06 12.44 -1.74
N VAL A 78 3.40 12.68 -2.99
CA VAL A 78 3.74 14.03 -3.49
C VAL A 78 2.45 14.74 -3.90
N LEU A 79 2.09 15.78 -3.19
CA LEU A 79 0.78 16.45 -3.32
C LEU A 79 0.56 17.13 -4.67
N ASN A 80 1.63 17.53 -5.34
CA ASN A 80 1.57 18.17 -6.66
C ASN A 80 2.36 17.35 -7.69
N PRO A 81 1.75 16.90 -8.79
CA PRO A 81 2.43 16.10 -9.81
C PRO A 81 3.30 16.91 -10.77
N GLY A 82 3.64 18.16 -10.43
CA GLY A 82 4.52 19.00 -11.24
C GLY A 82 5.98 18.54 -11.22
N LEU A 83 6.69 18.78 -12.31
CA LEU A 83 8.12 18.45 -12.44
C LEU A 83 8.97 19.07 -11.32
N ASP A 84 8.75 20.35 -11.02
CA ASP A 84 9.49 21.10 -10.00
C ASP A 84 9.24 20.54 -8.61
N THR A 85 7.98 20.29 -8.26
CA THR A 85 7.58 19.72 -6.97
C THR A 85 8.13 18.31 -6.78
N LEU A 86 8.09 17.51 -7.84
CA LEU A 86 8.65 16.15 -7.82
C LEU A 86 10.16 16.19 -7.63
N SER A 87 10.85 17.10 -8.33
CA SER A 87 12.30 17.28 -8.19
C SER A 87 12.70 17.70 -6.78
N GLU A 88 11.97 18.64 -6.18
CA GLU A 88 12.19 19.06 -4.79
C GLU A 88 11.95 17.93 -3.80
N ALA A 89 10.89 17.15 -3.99
CA ALA A 89 10.56 16.01 -3.13
C ALA A 89 11.64 14.93 -3.19
N ILE A 90 12.14 14.61 -4.39
CA ILE A 90 13.23 13.66 -4.59
C ILE A 90 14.50 14.16 -3.91
N GLN A 91 14.84 15.43 -4.12
CA GLN A 91 16.05 16.02 -3.52
C GLN A 91 15.98 16.05 -1.99
N ARG A 92 14.81 16.28 -1.42
CA ARG A 92 14.60 16.28 0.03
C ARG A 92 14.84 14.90 0.64
N VAL A 93 14.45 13.84 -0.04
CA VAL A 93 14.60 12.46 0.42
C VAL A 93 16.00 11.92 0.13
N ALA A 94 16.51 12.16 -1.07
CA ALA A 94 17.81 11.63 -1.51
C ALA A 94 19.02 12.46 -1.00
N GLY A 95 18.79 13.74 -0.66
CA GLY A 95 19.88 14.65 -0.30
C GLY A 95 20.83 14.89 -1.45
N ASP A 96 22.13 14.93 -1.17
CA ASP A 96 23.18 15.16 -2.16
C ASP A 96 23.74 13.87 -2.78
N ASP A 97 23.26 12.70 -2.38
CA ASP A 97 23.71 11.41 -2.89
C ASP A 97 23.08 11.11 -4.26
N ARG A 98 23.86 11.36 -5.33
CA ARG A 98 23.47 11.11 -6.72
C ARG A 98 23.81 9.69 -7.19
N ASP A 99 24.63 8.98 -6.47
CA ASP A 99 25.00 7.58 -6.75
C ASP A 99 23.98 6.59 -6.17
N ARG A 100 23.04 7.08 -5.38
CA ARG A 100 21.98 6.26 -4.80
C ARG A 100 21.13 5.63 -5.91
N PRO A 101 20.94 4.30 -5.91
CA PRO A 101 20.09 3.66 -6.89
C PRO A 101 18.63 4.08 -6.72
N VAL A 102 17.92 4.31 -7.82
CA VAL A 102 16.52 4.70 -7.84
C VAL A 102 15.72 3.59 -8.50
N SER A 103 14.68 3.13 -7.83
CA SER A 103 13.71 2.18 -8.35
C SER A 103 12.41 2.88 -8.68
N LEU A 104 12.10 3.02 -9.94
CA LEU A 104 10.84 3.58 -10.42
C LEU A 104 9.85 2.44 -10.69
N ARG A 105 8.76 2.42 -9.93
CA ARG A 105 7.71 1.41 -10.05
C ARG A 105 6.43 2.08 -10.54
N ALA A 106 5.93 1.67 -11.68
CA ALA A 106 4.70 2.18 -12.25
C ALA A 106 3.63 1.09 -12.33
N ASP A 107 2.38 1.46 -12.06
CA ASP A 107 1.24 0.57 -12.31
C ASP A 107 1.09 0.35 -13.82
N ALA A 108 0.55 -0.80 -14.22
CA ALA A 108 0.33 -1.13 -15.64
C ALA A 108 -0.58 -0.13 -16.37
N MET A 109 -1.45 0.55 -15.63
CA MET A 109 -2.38 1.55 -16.14
C MET A 109 -1.90 2.99 -15.95
N THR A 110 -0.67 3.18 -15.48
CA THR A 110 -0.09 4.52 -15.30
C THR A 110 0.02 5.26 -16.61
N PRO A 111 -0.37 6.55 -16.67
CA PRO A 111 -0.15 7.37 -17.85
C PRO A 111 1.34 7.45 -18.20
N HIS A 112 1.66 7.23 -19.46
CA HIS A 112 3.05 7.28 -19.94
C HIS A 112 3.73 8.63 -19.64
N GLN A 113 3.00 9.72 -19.71
CA GLN A 113 3.51 11.06 -19.41
C GLN A 113 3.98 11.18 -17.95
N ALA A 114 3.32 10.52 -17.00
CA ALA A 114 3.74 10.52 -15.60
C ALA A 114 5.11 9.85 -15.42
N VAL A 115 5.35 8.76 -16.12
CA VAL A 115 6.64 8.06 -16.13
C VAL A 115 7.74 8.93 -16.73
N VAL A 116 7.45 9.56 -17.86
CA VAL A 116 8.40 10.46 -18.55
C VAL A 116 8.77 11.65 -17.66
N THR A 117 7.80 12.25 -16.98
CA THR A 117 8.03 13.35 -16.04
C THR A 117 8.94 12.93 -14.88
N ALA A 118 8.73 11.75 -14.32
CA ALA A 118 9.58 11.21 -13.26
C ALA A 118 11.02 10.97 -13.75
N MET A 119 11.17 10.41 -14.93
CA MET A 119 12.50 10.20 -15.55
C MET A 119 13.22 11.51 -15.83
N ASP A 120 12.50 12.51 -16.30
CA ASP A 120 13.07 13.85 -16.57
C ASP A 120 13.52 14.53 -15.26
N ALA A 121 12.71 14.44 -14.22
CA ALA A 121 13.08 14.94 -12.89
C ALA A 121 14.36 14.27 -12.36
N LEU A 122 14.45 12.96 -12.46
CA LEU A 122 15.63 12.20 -12.04
C LEU A 122 16.88 12.55 -12.88
N GLY A 123 16.71 12.69 -14.19
CA GLY A 123 17.78 13.08 -15.10
C GLY A 123 18.33 14.48 -14.81
N ARG A 124 17.47 15.44 -14.53
CA ARG A 124 17.86 16.81 -14.15
C ARG A 124 18.59 16.88 -12.83
N LEU A 125 18.25 16.01 -11.89
CA LEU A 125 18.93 15.90 -10.61
C LEU A 125 20.26 15.15 -10.70
N GLY A 126 20.54 14.47 -11.80
CA GLY A 126 21.82 13.79 -12.04
C GLY A 126 21.91 12.36 -11.55
N PHE A 127 20.78 11.69 -11.30
CA PHE A 127 20.76 10.27 -10.96
C PHE A 127 21.11 9.41 -12.17
N THR A 128 22.08 8.53 -12.03
CA THR A 128 22.58 7.66 -13.11
C THR A 128 22.14 6.22 -12.98
N ARG A 129 21.81 5.79 -11.76
CA ARG A 129 21.38 4.43 -11.46
C ARG A 129 19.85 4.36 -11.35
N LEU A 130 19.20 4.12 -12.47
CA LEU A 130 17.74 4.03 -12.54
C LEU A 130 17.33 2.63 -12.97
N SER A 131 16.48 1.99 -12.21
CA SER A 131 15.76 0.78 -12.58
C SER A 131 14.27 1.07 -12.70
N ILE A 132 13.64 0.55 -13.75
CA ILE A 132 12.22 0.71 -14.00
C ILE A 132 11.56 -0.65 -13.88
N ALA A 133 10.57 -0.76 -13.02
CA ALA A 133 9.76 -1.95 -12.87
C ALA A 133 8.29 -1.59 -13.11
N THR A 134 7.63 -2.36 -13.95
CA THR A 134 6.19 -2.25 -14.19
C THR A 134 5.50 -3.38 -13.43
N THR A 135 4.48 -3.05 -12.66
CA THR A 135 3.66 -4.08 -12.04
C THR A 135 2.76 -4.67 -13.12
N PRO A 136 2.91 -5.95 -13.47
CA PRO A 136 2.03 -6.54 -14.46
C PRO A 136 0.60 -6.52 -13.96
N LYS A 137 -0.33 -6.16 -14.84
CA LYS A 137 -1.75 -6.32 -14.56
C LYS A 137 -1.99 -7.77 -14.14
N ALA A 138 -2.51 -7.98 -12.93
CA ALA A 138 -2.94 -9.30 -12.51
C ALA A 138 -3.88 -9.83 -13.61
N GLN A 139 -3.39 -10.81 -14.37
CA GLN A 139 -4.24 -11.48 -15.34
C GLN A 139 -5.33 -12.17 -14.53
N ALA A 140 -6.54 -11.64 -14.60
CA ALA A 140 -7.70 -12.37 -14.17
C ALA A 140 -7.73 -13.65 -15.02
N ARG A 141 -7.34 -14.76 -14.42
CA ARG A 141 -7.54 -16.06 -15.06
C ARG A 141 -9.05 -16.26 -15.24
N PRO A 142 -9.48 -16.57 -16.45
CA PRO A 142 -10.89 -16.91 -16.67
C PRO A 142 -11.31 -18.14 -15.88
#